data_ddf2077618cb49e5bdab59ca0b65d066
#
_entry.id   ddf2077618cb49e5bdab59ca0b65d066
#
_cell.length_a   1.000
_cell.length_b   1.000
_cell.length_c   1.000
_cell.angle_alpha   90.00
_cell.angle_beta   90.00
_cell.angle_gamma   90.00
#
_symmetry.space_group_name_H-M   'P 1'
#
loop_
_entity.id
_entity.type
_entity.pdbx_description
1 polymer ?
#
loop_
_entity_poly.entity_id
_entity_poly.type
_entity_poly.pdbx_seq_one_letter_code
_entity_poly.pdbx_strand_id
1 'polypeptide(L)'
;MARLGSIKYQISNIINSHNGIGVSKKEQRANSGLKSLENGHNVSDKIHSYKSIENLRNDLTNLANFSKEKFEIKDISQISASNVRAWIESKQITYNTASNYLSELNKVAENFAFSREEIKDLRAELKGKLSNNELTSRAYAHLDRVVVRDKHEPAFILQKDYGLRINATTNINLKKQL
;
A
#
# COMPACT_ATOMS: atom_id res chain seq x y z
N MET A 1 23.43 12.58 -24.48
CA MET A 1 22.80 11.87 -23.35
C MET A 1 21.77 12.78 -22.69
N ALA A 2 20.53 12.36 -22.59
CA ALA A 2 19.50 13.13 -21.88
C ALA A 2 19.87 13.22 -20.39
N ARG A 3 19.74 14.41 -19.80
CA ARG A 3 20.08 14.64 -18.38
C ARG A 3 19.07 13.90 -17.49
N LEU A 4 19.52 12.97 -16.69
CA LEU A 4 18.66 12.29 -15.72
C LEU A 4 18.05 13.32 -14.76
N GLY A 5 16.74 13.31 -14.63
CA GLY A 5 16.05 14.15 -13.65
C GLY A 5 16.37 13.73 -12.22
N SER A 6 16.16 14.62 -11.24
CA SER A 6 16.30 14.27 -9.82
C SER A 6 15.40 13.09 -9.45
N ILE A 7 15.76 12.36 -8.40
CA ILE A 7 14.92 11.25 -7.85
C ILE A 7 13.48 11.71 -7.61
N LYS A 8 13.28 12.91 -7.07
CA LYS A 8 11.94 13.48 -6.86
C LYS A 8 11.15 13.64 -8.17
N TYR A 9 11.83 14.06 -9.23
CA TYR A 9 11.22 14.21 -10.55
C TYR A 9 10.84 12.85 -11.15
N GLN A 10 11.73 11.86 -11.07
CA GLN A 10 11.46 10.49 -11.53
C GLN A 10 10.25 9.88 -10.82
N ILE A 11 10.18 10.00 -9.48
CA ILE A 11 9.04 9.53 -8.68
C ILE A 11 7.75 10.26 -9.06
N SER A 12 7.80 11.57 -9.27
CA SER A 12 6.62 12.34 -9.69
C SER A 12 6.08 11.87 -11.03
N ASN A 13 6.95 11.54 -11.99
CA ASN A 13 6.55 11.00 -13.28
C ASN A 13 5.87 9.63 -13.13
N ILE A 14 6.43 8.72 -12.33
CA ILE A 14 5.84 7.41 -12.03
C ILE A 14 4.44 7.59 -11.42
N ILE A 15 4.29 8.47 -10.43
CA ILE A 15 3.00 8.71 -9.79
C ILE A 15 1.98 9.30 -10.76
N ASN A 16 2.39 10.26 -11.58
CA ASN A 16 1.50 10.90 -12.55
C ASN A 16 1.01 9.91 -13.62
N SER A 17 1.87 9.01 -14.10
CA SER A 17 1.49 7.97 -15.06
C SER A 17 0.52 6.95 -14.50
N HIS A 18 0.53 6.74 -13.17
CA HIS A 18 -0.35 5.78 -12.48
C HIS A 18 -1.52 6.46 -11.73
N ASN A 19 -1.71 7.75 -11.89
CA ASN A 19 -2.81 8.46 -11.24
C ASN A 19 -4.16 8.03 -11.83
N GLY A 20 -5.04 7.52 -10.98
CA GLY A 20 -6.41 7.09 -11.32
C GLY A 20 -7.47 7.77 -10.45
N ILE A 21 -7.15 8.92 -9.84
CA ILE A 21 -8.13 9.69 -9.06
C ILE A 21 -9.20 10.21 -10.02
N GLY A 22 -10.46 9.98 -9.66
CA GLY A 22 -11.60 10.34 -10.50
C GLY A 22 -11.97 9.30 -11.59
N VAL A 23 -11.15 8.25 -11.74
CA VAL A 23 -11.45 7.16 -12.69
C VAL A 23 -12.09 5.97 -11.97
N SER A 24 -13.02 5.28 -12.63
CA SER A 24 -13.69 4.10 -12.08
C SER A 24 -12.70 2.96 -11.81
N LYS A 25 -12.54 2.61 -10.53
CA LYS A 25 -11.67 1.50 -10.11
C LYS A 25 -12.15 0.16 -10.67
N LYS A 26 -13.46 -0.03 -10.86
CA LYS A 26 -14.05 -1.25 -11.40
C LYS A 26 -13.66 -1.44 -12.86
N GLU A 27 -13.77 -0.40 -13.67
CA GLU A 27 -13.37 -0.43 -15.09
C GLU A 27 -11.86 -0.63 -15.25
N GLN A 28 -11.06 0.07 -14.45
CA GLN A 28 -9.60 -0.10 -14.48
C GLN A 28 -9.17 -1.53 -14.12
N ARG A 29 -9.82 -2.18 -13.15
CA ARG A 29 -9.55 -3.59 -12.84
C ARG A 29 -9.87 -4.52 -14.00
N ALA A 30 -10.92 -4.25 -14.76
CA ALA A 30 -11.30 -5.07 -15.90
C ALA A 30 -10.30 -4.95 -17.04
N ASN A 31 -9.72 -3.76 -17.24
CA ASN A 31 -8.90 -3.42 -18.40
C ASN A 31 -7.39 -3.55 -18.17
N SER A 32 -6.92 -3.49 -16.92
CA SER A 32 -5.47 -3.41 -16.62
C SER A 32 -4.69 -4.71 -16.88
N GLY A 33 -5.36 -5.87 -16.86
CA GLY A 33 -4.70 -7.17 -16.93
C GLY A 33 -3.78 -7.48 -15.72
N LEU A 34 -3.55 -6.53 -14.83
CA LEU A 34 -2.68 -6.68 -13.67
C LEU A 34 -3.29 -7.65 -12.65
N LYS A 35 -2.50 -8.62 -12.20
CA LYS A 35 -2.90 -9.60 -11.18
C LYS A 35 -2.37 -9.23 -9.80
N SER A 36 -3.21 -9.47 -8.79
CA SER A 36 -2.80 -9.40 -7.38
C SER A 36 -1.73 -10.46 -7.08
N LEU A 37 -0.70 -10.07 -6.34
CA LEU A 37 0.36 -11.00 -5.89
C LEU A 37 -0.16 -12.05 -4.89
N GLU A 38 -1.30 -11.79 -4.25
CA GLU A 38 -1.82 -12.64 -3.19
C GLU A 38 -2.74 -13.76 -3.71
N ASN A 39 -3.74 -13.39 -4.49
CA ASN A 39 -4.84 -14.29 -4.86
C ASN A 39 -5.09 -14.33 -6.38
N GLY A 40 -4.28 -13.67 -7.18
CA GLY A 40 -4.37 -13.66 -8.64
C GLY A 40 -5.59 -12.93 -9.22
N HIS A 41 -6.41 -12.26 -8.41
CA HIS A 41 -7.51 -11.45 -8.93
C HIS A 41 -7.03 -10.23 -9.70
N ASN A 42 -7.83 -9.76 -10.65
CA ASN A 42 -7.52 -8.52 -11.35
C ASN A 42 -7.49 -7.33 -10.39
N VAL A 43 -6.44 -6.53 -10.45
CA VAL A 43 -6.29 -5.29 -9.70
C VAL A 43 -6.07 -4.12 -10.66
N SER A 44 -6.37 -2.91 -10.21
CA SER A 44 -6.07 -1.73 -11.00
C SER A 44 -4.56 -1.46 -11.00
N ASP A 45 -4.02 -1.14 -12.14
CA ASP A 45 -2.68 -0.58 -12.33
C ASP A 45 -2.59 0.90 -11.91
N LYS A 46 -3.74 1.54 -11.68
CA LYS A 46 -3.84 2.95 -11.25
C LYS A 46 -4.08 3.07 -9.75
N ILE A 47 -3.76 4.24 -9.22
CA ILE A 47 -3.88 4.60 -7.81
C ILE A 47 -5.07 5.54 -7.64
N HIS A 48 -6.08 5.10 -6.87
CA HIS A 48 -7.39 5.74 -6.80
C HIS A 48 -7.65 6.57 -5.53
N SER A 49 -6.64 6.80 -4.69
CA SER A 49 -6.79 7.67 -3.51
C SER A 49 -5.55 8.49 -3.24
N TYR A 50 -5.75 9.71 -2.71
CA TYR A 50 -4.65 10.59 -2.32
C TYR A 50 -3.73 9.95 -1.27
N LYS A 51 -4.31 9.19 -0.32
CA LYS A 51 -3.52 8.49 0.70
C LYS A 51 -2.62 7.40 0.10
N SER A 52 -3.11 6.67 -0.89
CA SER A 52 -2.29 5.67 -1.59
C SER A 52 -1.18 6.32 -2.43
N ILE A 53 -1.44 7.49 -3.04
CA ILE A 53 -0.41 8.26 -3.74
C ILE A 53 0.69 8.71 -2.76
N GLU A 54 0.29 9.23 -1.60
CA GLU A 54 1.23 9.66 -0.56
C GLU A 54 2.08 8.49 -0.06
N ASN A 55 1.46 7.35 0.24
CA ASN A 55 2.15 6.14 0.69
C ASN A 55 3.16 5.69 -0.37
N LEU A 56 2.73 5.51 -1.63
CA LEU A 56 3.63 5.10 -2.70
C LEU A 56 4.78 6.10 -2.89
N ARG A 57 4.52 7.41 -2.83
CA ARG A 57 5.57 8.43 -2.92
C ARG A 57 6.62 8.25 -1.82
N ASN A 58 6.18 8.04 -0.59
CA ASN A 58 7.07 7.86 0.55
C ASN A 58 7.89 6.57 0.40
N ASP A 59 7.27 5.47 -0.03
CA ASP A 59 7.93 4.18 -0.19
C ASP A 59 8.95 4.22 -1.34
N LEU A 60 8.59 4.81 -2.49
CA LEU A 60 9.52 5.02 -3.60
C LEU A 60 10.68 5.94 -3.23
N THR A 61 10.42 6.99 -2.45
CA THR A 61 11.49 7.89 -1.97
C THR A 61 12.45 7.15 -1.05
N ASN A 62 11.93 6.35 -0.13
CA ASN A 62 12.74 5.56 0.80
C ASN A 62 13.57 4.49 0.06
N LEU A 63 12.96 3.77 -0.89
CA LEU A 63 13.67 2.79 -1.72
C LEU A 63 14.77 3.44 -2.57
N ALA A 64 14.47 4.56 -3.22
CA ALA A 64 15.42 5.25 -4.09
C ALA A 64 16.59 5.85 -3.28
N ASN A 65 16.33 6.43 -2.11
CA ASN A 65 17.40 6.92 -1.23
C ASN A 65 18.29 5.77 -0.72
N PHE A 66 17.69 4.67 -0.28
CA PHE A 66 18.44 3.48 0.12
C PHE A 66 19.31 2.95 -1.03
N SER A 67 18.73 2.85 -2.24
CA SER A 67 19.45 2.39 -3.43
C SER A 67 20.60 3.32 -3.81
N LYS A 68 20.40 4.63 -3.67
CA LYS A 68 21.45 5.62 -3.89
C LYS A 68 22.58 5.51 -2.88
N GLU A 69 22.25 5.36 -1.59
CA GLU A 69 23.24 5.30 -0.50
C GLU A 69 24.01 3.98 -0.50
N LYS A 70 23.31 2.86 -0.73
CA LYS A 70 23.91 1.53 -0.61
C LYS A 70 24.55 1.02 -1.89
N PHE A 71 24.01 1.40 -3.05
CA PHE A 71 24.40 0.86 -4.35
C PHE A 71 24.78 1.95 -5.38
N GLU A 72 24.80 3.23 -4.97
CA GLU A 72 25.13 4.38 -5.83
C GLU A 72 24.16 4.57 -7.02
N ILE A 73 22.99 3.92 -6.98
CA ILE A 73 21.97 4.01 -8.03
C ILE A 73 21.28 5.37 -7.97
N LYS A 74 21.34 6.13 -9.07
CA LYS A 74 20.72 7.46 -9.22
C LYS A 74 19.49 7.45 -10.14
N ASP A 75 19.32 6.37 -10.89
CA ASP A 75 18.21 6.15 -11.80
C ASP A 75 17.30 5.06 -11.25
N ILE A 76 16.03 5.39 -11.02
CA ILE A 76 15.03 4.45 -10.50
C ILE A 76 14.87 3.25 -11.43
N SER A 77 15.02 3.44 -12.74
CA SER A 77 14.94 2.37 -13.73
C SER A 77 16.04 1.30 -13.59
N GLN A 78 17.08 1.56 -12.82
CA GLN A 78 18.17 0.61 -12.54
C GLN A 78 17.98 -0.20 -11.25
N ILE A 79 16.95 0.11 -10.46
CA ILE A 79 16.68 -0.61 -9.21
C ILE A 79 16.13 -2.00 -9.56
N SER A 80 16.86 -3.03 -9.15
CA SER A 80 16.54 -4.44 -9.37
C SER A 80 15.77 -5.07 -8.20
N ALA A 81 15.23 -6.28 -8.38
CA ALA A 81 14.57 -7.04 -7.32
C ALA A 81 15.51 -7.32 -6.13
N SER A 82 16.83 -7.50 -6.38
CA SER A 82 17.82 -7.68 -5.32
C SER A 82 17.99 -6.42 -4.47
N ASN A 83 17.92 -5.23 -5.06
CA ASN A 83 17.94 -3.96 -4.31
C ASN A 83 16.68 -3.80 -3.45
N VAL A 84 15.50 -4.18 -3.96
CA VAL A 84 14.24 -4.19 -3.20
C VAL A 84 14.33 -5.15 -2.03
N ARG A 85 14.88 -6.36 -2.23
CA ARG A 85 15.13 -7.33 -1.15
C ARG A 85 16.00 -6.73 -0.05
N ALA A 86 17.17 -6.22 -0.41
CA ALA A 86 18.10 -5.62 0.55
C ALA A 86 17.47 -4.45 1.33
N TRP A 87 16.64 -3.65 0.66
CA TRP A 87 15.89 -2.57 1.29
C TRP A 87 14.87 -3.09 2.31
N ILE A 88 14.09 -4.12 1.99
CA ILE A 88 13.11 -4.73 2.90
C ILE A 88 13.83 -5.35 4.11
N GLU A 89 14.88 -6.12 3.88
CA GLU A 89 15.67 -6.77 4.94
C GLU A 89 16.32 -5.75 5.90
N SER A 90 16.73 -4.58 5.39
CA SER A 90 17.30 -3.52 6.22
C SER A 90 16.32 -2.90 7.21
N LYS A 91 15.01 -3.06 7.01
CA LYS A 91 13.95 -2.37 7.79
C LYS A 91 13.46 -3.14 9.02
N GLN A 92 13.81 -4.39 9.20
CA GLN A 92 13.31 -5.25 10.30
C GLN A 92 11.77 -5.20 10.44
N ILE A 93 11.06 -5.30 9.33
CA ILE A 93 9.60 -5.21 9.26
C ILE A 93 8.94 -6.59 9.23
N THR A 94 7.63 -6.63 9.54
CA THR A 94 6.83 -7.85 9.41
C THR A 94 6.55 -8.19 7.96
N TYR A 95 6.24 -9.47 7.69
CA TYR A 95 5.82 -9.90 6.36
C TYR A 95 4.64 -9.10 5.81
N ASN A 96 3.65 -8.76 6.64
CA ASN A 96 2.50 -7.99 6.20
C ASN A 96 2.90 -6.60 5.66
N THR A 97 3.84 -5.94 6.32
CA THR A 97 4.37 -4.65 5.85
C THR A 97 5.16 -4.80 4.56
N ALA A 98 6.05 -5.81 4.48
CA ALA A 98 6.80 -6.11 3.26
C ALA A 98 5.87 -6.44 2.08
N SER A 99 4.84 -7.24 2.32
CA SER A 99 3.81 -7.61 1.34
C SER A 99 3.06 -6.39 0.77
N ASN A 100 2.78 -5.37 1.62
CA ASN A 100 2.18 -4.12 1.15
C ASN A 100 3.13 -3.35 0.23
N TYR A 101 4.41 -3.21 0.60
CA TYR A 101 5.42 -2.58 -0.27
C TYR A 101 5.53 -3.28 -1.61
N LEU A 102 5.63 -4.60 -1.63
CA LEU A 102 5.70 -5.38 -2.88
C LEU A 102 4.43 -5.24 -3.73
N SER A 103 3.26 -5.16 -3.10
CA SER A 103 1.99 -4.94 -3.81
C SER A 103 1.91 -3.55 -4.46
N GLU A 104 2.49 -2.53 -3.86
CA GLU A 104 2.60 -1.20 -4.46
C GLU A 104 3.64 -1.16 -5.57
N LEU A 105 4.81 -1.77 -5.37
CA LEU A 105 5.85 -1.89 -6.40
C LEU A 105 5.38 -2.69 -7.62
N ASN A 106 4.58 -3.74 -7.44
CA ASN A 106 3.99 -4.51 -8.53
C ASN A 106 3.14 -3.67 -9.49
N LYS A 107 2.48 -2.61 -9.00
CA LYS A 107 1.69 -1.71 -9.85
C LYS A 107 2.55 -0.87 -10.78
N VAL A 108 3.74 -0.50 -10.33
CA VAL A 108 4.65 0.42 -11.01
C VAL A 108 5.92 -0.30 -11.53
N ALA A 109 5.91 -1.64 -11.57
CA ALA A 109 7.07 -2.48 -11.89
C ALA A 109 7.73 -2.11 -13.23
N GLU A 110 6.95 -1.67 -14.20
CA GLU A 110 7.42 -1.25 -15.53
C GLU A 110 8.41 -0.08 -15.53
N ASN A 111 8.53 0.63 -14.40
CA ASN A 111 9.45 1.75 -14.23
C ASN A 111 10.80 1.34 -13.63
N PHE A 112 11.04 0.05 -13.41
CA PHE A 112 12.19 -0.51 -12.69
C PHE A 112 12.92 -1.56 -13.52
N ALA A 113 14.09 -2.00 -13.06
CA ALA A 113 14.86 -3.10 -13.65
C ALA A 113 14.40 -4.48 -13.17
N PHE A 114 13.18 -4.62 -12.67
CA PHE A 114 12.61 -5.90 -12.26
C PHE A 114 11.25 -6.16 -12.93
N SER A 115 10.97 -7.43 -13.13
CA SER A 115 9.67 -7.89 -13.62
C SER A 115 8.66 -8.08 -12.48
N ARG A 116 7.39 -8.21 -12.85
CA ARG A 116 6.31 -8.55 -11.89
C ARG A 116 6.48 -9.97 -11.34
N GLU A 117 7.03 -10.89 -12.13
CA GLU A 117 7.35 -12.25 -11.73
C GLU A 117 8.41 -12.26 -10.64
N GLU A 118 9.48 -11.49 -10.79
CA GLU A 118 10.54 -11.36 -9.77
C GLU A 118 9.99 -10.79 -8.45
N ILE A 119 9.06 -9.85 -8.50
CA ILE A 119 8.39 -9.33 -7.30
C ILE A 119 7.51 -10.38 -6.64
N LYS A 120 6.83 -11.22 -7.43
CA LYS A 120 6.04 -12.35 -6.93
C LYS A 120 6.91 -13.39 -6.25
N ASP A 121 8.04 -13.73 -6.85
CA ASP A 121 9.00 -14.71 -6.31
C ASP A 121 9.64 -14.16 -5.02
N LEU A 122 10.04 -12.89 -5.01
CA LEU A 122 10.54 -12.21 -3.81
C LEU A 122 9.51 -12.24 -2.68
N ARG A 123 8.22 -12.04 -2.98
CA ARG A 123 7.16 -12.12 -1.98
C ARG A 123 7.03 -13.52 -1.40
N ALA A 124 7.10 -14.56 -2.23
CA ALA A 124 7.05 -15.96 -1.78
C ALA A 124 8.24 -16.30 -0.86
N GLU A 125 9.43 -15.85 -1.22
CA GLU A 125 10.64 -16.02 -0.42
C GLU A 125 10.53 -15.32 0.95
N LEU A 126 10.12 -14.06 0.99
CA LEU A 126 9.98 -13.27 2.22
C LEU A 126 8.91 -13.83 3.14
N LYS A 127 7.88 -14.50 2.60
CA LYS A 127 6.86 -15.17 3.41
C LYS A 127 7.44 -16.27 4.31
N GLY A 128 8.50 -16.95 3.85
CA GLY A 128 9.19 -17.96 4.65
C GLY A 128 10.21 -17.39 5.63
N LYS A 129 10.68 -16.17 5.42
CA LYS A 129 11.76 -15.55 6.20
C LYS A 129 11.29 -14.56 7.27
N LEU A 130 10.24 -13.80 6.98
CA LEU A 130 9.76 -12.76 7.87
C LEU A 130 8.64 -13.30 8.78
N SER A 131 8.74 -12.99 10.08
CA SER A 131 7.70 -13.34 11.03
C SER A 131 6.41 -12.55 10.73
N ASN A 132 5.28 -13.24 10.79
CA ASN A 132 4.01 -12.57 10.96
C ASN A 132 3.83 -12.33 12.45
N ASN A 133 3.57 -11.07 12.85
CA ASN A 133 2.98 -10.84 14.15
C ASN A 133 1.65 -11.60 14.15
N GLU A 134 1.40 -12.40 15.19
CA GLU A 134 0.07 -12.96 15.41
C GLU A 134 -0.93 -11.80 15.29
N LEU A 135 -1.85 -11.92 14.36
CA LEU A 135 -2.96 -10.98 14.22
C LEU A 135 -3.80 -11.12 15.47
N THR A 136 -3.42 -10.44 16.53
CA THR A 136 -4.38 -10.14 17.59
C THR A 136 -5.48 -9.35 16.89
N SER A 137 -6.66 -9.94 16.83
CA SER A 137 -7.86 -9.35 16.23
C SER A 137 -8.08 -7.99 16.90
N ARG A 138 -7.61 -6.91 16.23
CA ARG A 138 -7.76 -5.54 16.73
C ARG A 138 -9.22 -5.14 16.91
N ALA A 139 -10.13 -5.80 16.19
CA ALA A 139 -11.53 -5.43 16.21
C ALA A 139 -12.26 -5.84 17.48
N TYR A 140 -11.89 -6.94 18.11
CA TYR A 140 -12.65 -7.51 19.22
C TYR A 140 -11.92 -7.53 20.58
N ALA A 141 -10.59 -7.53 20.57
CA ALA A 141 -9.79 -7.66 21.81
C ALA A 141 -9.94 -6.47 22.78
N HIS A 142 -10.43 -5.34 22.33
CA HIS A 142 -10.54 -4.11 23.14
C HIS A 142 -11.97 -3.63 23.38
N LEU A 143 -12.97 -4.11 22.65
CA LEU A 143 -14.35 -3.65 22.78
C LEU A 143 -14.94 -3.94 24.16
N ASP A 144 -14.61 -5.09 24.74
CA ASP A 144 -15.09 -5.50 26.07
C ASP A 144 -14.37 -4.79 27.22
N ARG A 145 -13.30 -4.06 26.95
CA ARG A 145 -12.50 -3.31 27.93
C ARG A 145 -12.71 -1.80 27.89
N VAL A 146 -13.44 -1.31 26.91
CA VAL A 146 -13.68 0.13 26.72
C VAL A 146 -14.89 0.54 27.57
N VAL A 147 -14.65 1.37 28.59
CA VAL A 147 -15.73 2.06 29.29
C VAL A 147 -16.24 3.17 28.38
N VAL A 148 -17.40 2.97 27.78
CA VAL A 148 -18.05 3.95 26.92
C VAL A 148 -18.90 4.88 27.81
N ARG A 149 -18.68 6.21 27.68
CA ARG A 149 -19.56 7.18 28.34
C ARG A 149 -20.91 7.20 27.66
N ASP A 150 -21.99 7.35 28.40
CA ASP A 150 -23.39 7.31 27.91
C ASP A 150 -23.64 8.14 26.65
N LYS A 151 -23.02 9.35 26.58
CA LYS A 151 -23.12 10.20 25.39
C LYS A 151 -22.55 9.60 24.09
N HIS A 152 -21.73 8.57 24.18
CA HIS A 152 -21.09 7.88 23.04
C HIS A 152 -21.68 6.51 22.79
N GLU A 153 -22.58 6.05 23.66
CA GLU A 153 -23.20 4.72 23.59
C GLU A 153 -23.85 4.44 22.23
N PRO A 154 -24.66 5.34 21.64
CA PRO A 154 -25.26 5.10 20.34
C PRO A 154 -24.22 4.87 19.23
N ALA A 155 -23.13 5.64 19.22
CA ALA A 155 -22.07 5.47 18.23
C ALA A 155 -21.31 4.16 18.44
N PHE A 156 -21.13 3.74 19.68
CA PHE A 156 -20.48 2.48 20.03
C PHE A 156 -21.32 1.27 19.63
N ILE A 157 -22.64 1.32 19.86
CA ILE A 157 -23.59 0.30 19.42
C ILE A 157 -23.56 0.17 17.89
N LEU A 158 -23.60 1.29 17.16
CA LEU A 158 -23.51 1.28 15.71
C LEU A 158 -22.20 0.67 15.19
N GLN A 159 -21.08 0.89 15.88
CA GLN A 159 -19.82 0.26 15.52
C GLN A 159 -19.79 -1.24 15.85
N LYS A 160 -20.27 -1.62 17.03
CA LYS A 160 -20.24 -3.00 17.53
C LYS A 160 -21.24 -3.89 16.78
N ASP A 161 -22.48 -3.47 16.66
CA ASP A 161 -23.58 -4.32 16.20
C ASP A 161 -23.73 -4.27 14.67
N TYR A 162 -23.39 -3.14 14.06
CA TYR A 162 -23.52 -2.94 12.61
C TYR A 162 -22.20 -2.84 11.87
N GLY A 163 -21.05 -2.96 12.56
CA GLY A 163 -19.73 -2.93 11.95
C GLY A 163 -19.37 -1.61 11.26
N LEU A 164 -20.00 -0.51 11.65
CA LEU A 164 -19.76 0.80 11.04
C LEU A 164 -18.39 1.34 11.45
N ARG A 165 -17.68 1.96 10.50
CA ARG A 165 -16.41 2.64 10.80
C ARG A 165 -16.67 3.93 11.58
N ILE A 166 -15.71 4.36 12.41
CA ILE A 166 -15.78 5.59 13.22
C ILE A 166 -16.25 6.79 12.39
N ASN A 167 -15.69 7.02 11.21
CA ASN A 167 -16.08 8.12 10.33
C ASN A 167 -17.52 8.02 9.82
N ALA A 168 -18.09 6.83 9.70
CA ALA A 168 -19.47 6.66 9.33
C ALA A 168 -20.40 7.01 10.49
N THR A 169 -20.06 6.60 11.72
CA THR A 169 -20.87 6.90 12.92
C THR A 169 -20.88 8.38 13.28
N THR A 170 -19.76 9.09 13.07
CA THR A 170 -19.66 10.55 13.34
C THR A 170 -20.43 11.40 12.32
N ASN A 171 -20.68 10.87 11.13
CA ASN A 171 -21.37 11.59 10.05
C ASN A 171 -22.89 11.25 9.97
N ILE A 172 -23.41 10.37 10.83
CA ILE A 172 -24.85 10.06 10.86
C ILE A 172 -25.58 11.25 11.46
N ASN A 173 -26.40 11.91 10.63
CA ASN A 173 -27.26 12.99 11.08
C ASN A 173 -28.68 12.44 11.32
N LEU A 174 -28.95 12.03 12.56
CA LEU A 174 -30.24 11.45 12.98
C LEU A 174 -31.43 12.39 12.79
N LYS A 175 -31.22 13.71 12.68
CA LYS A 175 -32.32 14.70 12.48
C LYS A 175 -32.86 14.76 11.07
N LYS A 176 -32.25 14.10 10.10
CA LYS A 176 -32.70 14.09 8.70
C LYS A 176 -33.44 12.82 8.30
N GLN A 177 -33.64 11.88 9.22
CA GLN A 177 -34.26 10.58 8.93
C GLN A 177 -35.60 10.37 9.70
N LEU A 178 -36.10 11.37 10.40
CA LEU A 178 -37.45 11.50 10.94
C LEU A 178 -38.20 12.60 10.18
#